data_0999234abf01c5c46699e100e1a32440
#
_entry.id   0999234abf01c5c46699e100e1a32440
#
_cell.length_a   1.000
_cell.length_b   1.000
_cell.length_c   1.000
_cell.angle_alpha   90.00
_cell.angle_beta   90.00
_cell.angle_gamma   90.00
#
_symmetry.space_group_name_H-M   'P 1'
#
loop_
_entity.id
_entity.type
_entity.pdbx_description
1 polymer ?
#
loop_
_entity_poly.entity_id
_entity_poly.type
_entity_poly.pdbx_seq_one_letter_code
_entity_poly.pdbx_strand_id
1 'polypeptide(L)'
;MRNDMIYKKIIPCLDLNNAVEMAKYYNDAGADEIAYFDSKATKEGREPNVSVIRQICDSVDIPLIACGGVRRLEDVKKLLYAGASKVCMKSAALNCPELVTEAADRFGSERIICTIDLSECEDPVGYAGRLRELGAGELLLLHNNMVPEYMDIVRSIRE
;
A
#
# COMPACT_ATOMS: atom_id res chain seq x y z
N MET A 1 3.87 27.59 -19.12
CA MET A 1 4.59 26.31 -19.08
C MET A 1 4.53 25.78 -17.67
N ARG A 2 3.70 24.77 -17.42
CA ARG A 2 3.77 24.04 -16.16
C ARG A 2 5.04 23.21 -16.20
N ASN A 3 5.96 23.52 -15.31
CA ASN A 3 7.12 22.69 -15.07
C ASN A 3 6.58 21.43 -14.35
N ASP A 4 6.25 20.39 -15.11
CA ASP A 4 5.91 19.07 -14.56
C ASP A 4 7.20 18.45 -13.98
N MET A 5 7.61 18.97 -12.82
CA MET A 5 8.62 18.28 -12.03
C MET A 5 7.99 16.95 -11.61
N ILE A 6 8.42 15.87 -12.26
CA ILE A 6 8.10 14.51 -11.83
C ILE A 6 8.72 14.32 -10.46
N TYR A 7 7.90 14.47 -9.43
CA TYR A 7 8.34 14.24 -8.06
C TYR A 7 8.46 12.74 -7.85
N LYS A 8 9.68 12.25 -7.74
CA LYS A 8 9.95 10.85 -7.42
C LYS A 8 10.11 10.75 -5.91
N LYS A 9 9.34 9.85 -5.28
CA LYS A 9 9.49 9.51 -3.88
C LYS A 9 10.35 8.26 -3.70
N ILE A 10 11.12 8.23 -2.63
CA ILE A 10 11.84 7.05 -2.17
C ILE A 10 11.06 6.47 -1.01
N ILE A 11 10.51 5.26 -1.21
CA ILE A 11 9.66 4.55 -0.25
C ILE A 11 10.27 3.18 0.05
N PRO A 12 11.11 3.04 1.09
CA PRO A 12 11.60 1.73 1.52
C PRO A 12 10.46 0.83 1.96
N CYS A 13 10.54 -0.45 1.56
CA CYS A 13 9.58 -1.48 1.93
C CYS A 13 10.20 -2.40 2.99
N LEU A 14 9.55 -2.51 4.14
CA LEU A 14 10.00 -3.30 5.29
C LEU A 14 9.12 -4.55 5.47
N ASP A 15 9.73 -5.71 5.55
CA ASP A 15 9.10 -6.99 5.89
C ASP A 15 10.04 -7.78 6.81
N LEU A 16 10.44 -7.18 7.95
CA LEU A 16 11.49 -7.70 8.79
C LEU A 16 11.09 -7.66 10.27
N ASN A 17 11.70 -8.57 11.05
CA ASN A 17 11.52 -8.59 12.50
C ASN A 17 12.07 -7.33 13.20
N ASN A 18 13.01 -6.62 12.58
CA ASN A 18 13.61 -5.36 13.06
C ASN A 18 13.02 -4.12 12.36
N ALA A 19 11.76 -4.16 11.96
CA ALA A 19 11.11 -3.10 11.19
C ALA A 19 11.20 -1.71 11.84
N VAL A 20 11.07 -1.61 13.15
CA VAL A 20 11.17 -0.32 13.89
C VAL A 20 12.56 0.29 13.76
N GLU A 21 13.61 -0.50 13.91
CA GLU A 21 14.99 -0.04 13.78
C GLU A 21 15.30 0.41 12.35
N MET A 22 14.89 -0.39 11.37
CA MET A 22 15.05 -0.07 9.96
C MET A 22 14.24 1.17 9.55
N ALA A 23 13.05 1.36 10.10
CA ALA A 23 12.25 2.56 9.86
C ALA A 23 12.99 3.82 10.33
N LYS A 24 13.59 3.80 11.52
CA LYS A 24 14.42 4.92 12.01
C LYS A 24 15.60 5.20 11.09
N TYR A 25 16.30 4.16 10.67
CA TYR A 25 17.43 4.30 9.74
C TYR A 25 17.02 5.01 8.44
N TYR A 26 15.91 4.60 7.82
CA TYR A 26 15.44 5.20 6.58
C TYR A 26 14.85 6.61 6.78
N ASN A 27 14.21 6.87 7.92
CA ASN A 27 13.79 8.20 8.30
C ASN A 27 14.99 9.16 8.35
N ASP A 28 16.06 8.76 9.03
CA ASP A 28 17.29 9.56 9.19
C ASP A 28 18.05 9.69 7.86
N ALA A 29 17.94 8.71 6.99
CA ALA A 29 18.52 8.73 5.64
C ALA A 29 17.75 9.61 4.64
N GLY A 30 16.58 10.17 5.02
CA GLY A 30 15.81 11.08 4.20
C GLY A 30 14.84 10.42 3.22
N ALA A 31 14.33 9.23 3.55
CA ALA A 31 13.24 8.62 2.80
C ALA A 31 11.97 9.49 2.90
N ASP A 32 11.13 9.46 1.85
CA ASP A 32 9.91 10.28 1.79
C ASP A 32 8.74 9.65 2.55
N GLU A 33 8.62 8.33 2.49
CA GLU A 33 7.62 7.52 3.17
C GLU A 33 8.24 6.15 3.52
N ILE A 34 7.56 5.35 4.32
CA ILE A 34 7.92 3.95 4.59
C ILE A 34 6.71 3.08 4.31
N ALA A 35 6.91 1.93 3.67
CA ALA A 35 5.89 0.89 3.55
C ALA A 35 6.28 -0.31 4.43
N TYR A 36 5.37 -0.74 5.32
CA TYR A 36 5.55 -1.94 6.11
C TYR A 36 4.60 -3.03 5.62
N PHE A 37 5.17 -4.17 5.24
CA PHE A 37 4.44 -5.34 4.75
C PHE A 37 4.41 -6.43 5.81
N ASP A 38 3.24 -6.71 6.36
CA ASP A 38 3.03 -7.89 7.19
C ASP A 38 2.66 -9.09 6.30
N SER A 39 3.67 -9.62 5.59
CA SER A 39 3.49 -10.72 4.62
C SER A 39 2.95 -12.00 5.28
N LYS A 40 3.23 -12.20 6.57
CA LYS A 40 2.77 -13.37 7.32
C LYS A 40 1.30 -13.27 7.73
N ALA A 41 0.79 -12.07 8.01
CA ALA A 41 -0.58 -11.89 8.48
C ALA A 41 -1.62 -12.49 7.53
N THR A 42 -1.48 -12.26 6.23
CA THR A 42 -2.38 -12.84 5.21
C THR A 42 -2.23 -14.34 5.12
N LYS A 43 -0.99 -14.87 5.11
CA LYS A 43 -0.71 -16.32 5.02
C LYS A 43 -1.21 -17.09 6.23
N GLU A 44 -1.07 -16.53 7.41
CA GLU A 44 -1.47 -17.14 8.68
C GLU A 44 -2.93 -16.87 9.04
N GLY A 45 -3.64 -16.05 8.25
CA GLY A 45 -5.04 -15.69 8.50
C GLY A 45 -5.24 -14.89 9.80
N ARG A 46 -4.21 -14.17 10.26
CA ARG A 46 -4.26 -13.37 11.48
C ARG A 46 -4.52 -11.88 11.17
N GLU A 47 -4.87 -11.15 12.21
CA GLU A 47 -5.00 -9.70 12.14
C GLU A 47 -3.66 -9.01 11.85
N PRO A 48 -3.67 -7.78 11.28
CA PRO A 48 -2.47 -6.97 11.10
C PRO A 48 -1.75 -6.72 12.43
N ASN A 49 -0.43 -6.60 12.40
CA ASN A 49 0.36 -6.31 13.58
C ASN A 49 0.31 -4.81 13.95
N VAL A 50 -0.80 -4.40 14.53
CA VAL A 50 -1.07 -3.01 14.95
C VAL A 50 0.00 -2.47 15.91
N SER A 51 0.56 -3.33 16.76
CA SER A 51 1.61 -2.94 17.72
C SER A 51 2.88 -2.47 17.01
N VAL A 52 3.33 -3.20 15.98
CA VAL A 52 4.51 -2.81 15.19
C VAL A 52 4.24 -1.52 14.41
N ILE A 53 3.05 -1.37 13.83
CA ILE A 53 2.64 -0.13 13.14
C ILE A 53 2.77 1.06 14.09
N ARG A 54 2.22 0.95 15.30
CA ARG A 54 2.29 2.01 16.31
C ARG A 54 3.73 2.35 16.69
N GLN A 55 4.55 1.33 16.96
CA GLN A 55 5.96 1.53 17.30
C GLN A 55 6.76 2.21 16.19
N ILE A 56 6.49 1.88 14.93
CA ILE A 56 7.11 2.57 13.80
C ILE A 56 6.64 4.04 13.76
N CYS A 57 5.34 4.29 13.79
CA CYS A 57 4.78 5.65 13.73
C CYS A 57 5.26 6.54 14.88
N ASP A 58 5.41 5.99 16.09
CA ASP A 58 5.95 6.72 17.24
C ASP A 58 7.46 7.02 17.13
N SER A 59 8.15 6.35 16.21
CA SER A 59 9.61 6.39 16.08
C SER A 59 10.12 7.19 14.90
N VAL A 60 9.25 7.57 13.95
CA VAL A 60 9.62 8.27 12.71
C VAL A 60 8.70 9.46 12.47
N ASP A 61 9.17 10.45 11.71
CA ASP A 61 8.39 11.63 11.34
C ASP A 61 7.74 11.49 9.96
N ILE A 62 8.24 10.59 9.11
CA ILE A 62 7.72 10.37 7.76
C ILE A 62 6.50 9.46 7.75
N PRO A 63 5.60 9.59 6.75
CA PRO A 63 4.38 8.79 6.67
C PRO A 63 4.65 7.29 6.53
N LEU A 64 3.79 6.46 7.12
CA LEU A 64 3.81 5.01 7.03
C LEU A 64 2.62 4.49 6.23
N ILE A 65 2.91 3.63 5.24
CA ILE A 65 1.93 2.83 4.52
C ILE A 65 1.88 1.43 5.16
N ALA A 66 0.72 1.03 5.67
CA ALA A 66 0.54 -0.28 6.29
C ALA A 66 -0.05 -1.28 5.29
N CYS A 67 0.64 -2.40 5.08
CA CYS A 67 0.26 -3.44 4.13
C CYS A 67 0.20 -4.82 4.80
N GLY A 68 -0.79 -5.63 4.43
CA GLY A 68 -0.94 -7.02 4.87
C GLY A 68 -1.94 -7.20 6.01
N GLY A 69 -2.59 -8.36 6.02
CA GLY A 69 -3.54 -8.78 7.05
C GLY A 69 -4.91 -8.11 7.04
N VAL A 70 -5.17 -7.18 6.11
CA VAL A 70 -6.47 -6.51 6.00
C VAL A 70 -7.52 -7.46 5.42
N ARG A 71 -8.63 -7.65 6.13
CA ARG A 71 -9.76 -8.49 5.73
C ARG A 71 -11.10 -7.81 5.94
N ARG A 72 -11.18 -6.83 6.83
CA ARG A 72 -12.41 -6.14 7.25
C ARG A 72 -12.15 -4.65 7.40
N LEU A 73 -13.21 -3.85 7.36
CA LEU A 73 -13.15 -2.41 7.60
C LEU A 73 -12.53 -2.06 8.97
N GLU A 74 -12.75 -2.90 9.98
CA GLU A 74 -12.17 -2.73 11.31
C GLU A 74 -10.63 -2.86 11.29
N ASP A 75 -10.07 -3.70 10.42
CA ASP A 75 -8.60 -3.82 10.26
C ASP A 75 -8.02 -2.52 9.66
N VAL A 76 -8.69 -1.95 8.65
CA VAL A 76 -8.32 -0.63 8.09
C VAL A 76 -8.34 0.44 9.16
N LYS A 77 -9.42 0.50 9.94
CA LYS A 77 -9.57 1.45 11.04
C LYS A 77 -8.46 1.32 12.08
N LYS A 78 -8.16 0.09 12.52
CA LYS A 78 -7.09 -0.17 13.50
C LYS A 78 -5.73 0.33 13.02
N LEU A 79 -5.39 0.09 11.74
CA LEU A 79 -4.11 0.51 11.15
C LEU A 79 -4.01 2.04 11.06
N LEU A 80 -5.07 2.71 10.60
CA LEU A 80 -5.10 4.18 10.52
C LEU A 80 -5.03 4.82 11.91
N TYR A 81 -5.75 4.27 12.90
CA TYR A 81 -5.72 4.78 14.28
C TYR A 81 -4.41 4.45 15.02
N ALA A 82 -3.65 3.48 14.54
CA ALA A 82 -2.29 3.22 15.02
C ALA A 82 -1.27 4.23 14.51
N GLY A 83 -1.64 5.07 13.52
CA GLY A 83 -0.81 6.14 12.97
C GLY A 83 -0.43 5.96 11.51
N ALA A 84 -0.82 4.86 10.84
CA ALA A 84 -0.57 4.71 9.42
C ALA A 84 -1.26 5.84 8.63
N SER A 85 -0.55 6.42 7.66
CA SER A 85 -1.11 7.43 6.77
C SER A 85 -2.02 6.84 5.71
N LYS A 86 -1.66 5.64 5.24
CA LYS A 86 -2.38 4.89 4.21
C LYS A 86 -2.39 3.40 4.53
N VAL A 87 -3.41 2.71 4.02
CA VAL A 87 -3.55 1.26 4.12
C VAL A 87 -3.57 0.64 2.73
N CYS A 88 -2.81 -0.43 2.55
CA CYS A 88 -2.69 -1.14 1.29
C CYS A 88 -3.41 -2.49 1.35
N MET A 89 -4.25 -2.77 0.35
CA MET A 89 -5.03 -3.99 0.21
C MET A 89 -4.65 -4.74 -1.07
N LYS A 90 -4.36 -6.05 -0.97
CA LYS A 90 -4.16 -6.95 -2.11
C LYS A 90 -5.29 -7.98 -2.16
N SER A 91 -5.19 -9.00 -1.33
CA SER A 91 -6.17 -10.10 -1.28
C SER A 91 -7.57 -9.66 -0.85
N ALA A 92 -7.66 -8.65 0.03
CA ALA A 92 -8.96 -8.09 0.42
C ALA A 92 -9.69 -7.45 -0.78
N ALA A 93 -8.98 -6.70 -1.62
CA ALA A 93 -9.55 -6.08 -2.82
C ALA A 93 -10.01 -7.11 -3.86
N LEU A 94 -9.35 -8.27 -3.93
CA LEU A 94 -9.73 -9.37 -4.81
C LEU A 94 -10.94 -10.15 -4.29
N ASN A 95 -10.95 -10.46 -2.99
CA ASN A 95 -11.94 -11.36 -2.38
C ASN A 95 -13.22 -10.65 -1.92
N CYS A 96 -13.11 -9.36 -1.60
CA CYS A 96 -14.21 -8.52 -1.13
C CYS A 96 -14.04 -7.09 -1.67
N PRO A 97 -14.33 -6.85 -2.97
CA PRO A 97 -14.15 -5.55 -3.61
C PRO A 97 -14.91 -4.42 -2.90
N GLU A 98 -16.07 -4.71 -2.30
CA GLU A 98 -16.90 -3.76 -1.56
C GLU A 98 -16.15 -3.12 -0.39
N LEU A 99 -15.17 -3.84 0.19
CA LEU A 99 -14.33 -3.30 1.26
C LEU A 99 -13.51 -2.10 0.81
N VAL A 100 -13.10 -2.05 -0.46
CA VAL A 100 -12.38 -0.89 -1.02
C VAL A 100 -13.28 0.34 -0.99
N THR A 101 -14.54 0.19 -1.45
CA THR A 101 -15.53 1.27 -1.44
C THR A 101 -15.87 1.73 -0.02
N GLU A 102 -16.16 0.80 0.88
CA GLU A 102 -16.47 1.12 2.28
C GLU A 102 -15.31 1.85 2.98
N ALA A 103 -14.08 1.42 2.73
CA ALA A 103 -12.90 2.06 3.29
C ALA A 103 -12.66 3.45 2.70
N ALA A 104 -12.81 3.61 1.39
CA ALA A 104 -12.66 4.89 0.70
C ALA A 104 -13.73 5.90 1.14
N ASP A 105 -14.98 5.48 1.25
CA ASP A 105 -16.08 6.34 1.71
C ASP A 105 -15.90 6.79 3.16
N ARG A 106 -15.37 5.91 4.01
CA ARG A 106 -15.23 6.19 5.44
C ARG A 106 -13.98 6.98 5.78
N PHE A 107 -12.85 6.68 5.14
CA PHE A 107 -11.54 7.21 5.53
C PHE A 107 -10.91 8.14 4.49
N GLY A 108 -11.47 8.22 3.29
CA GLY A 108 -10.95 8.96 2.15
C GLY A 108 -10.17 8.07 1.19
N SER A 109 -10.42 8.25 -0.12
CA SER A 109 -9.73 7.51 -1.18
C SER A 109 -8.22 7.65 -1.13
N GLU A 110 -7.73 8.84 -0.77
CA GLU A 110 -6.30 9.15 -0.66
C GLU A 110 -5.56 8.30 0.39
N ARG A 111 -6.30 7.63 1.27
CA ARG A 111 -5.75 6.72 2.30
C ARG A 111 -5.76 5.25 1.88
N ILE A 112 -6.37 4.93 0.74
CA ILE A 112 -6.56 3.55 0.28
C ILE A 112 -5.69 3.28 -0.93
N ILE A 113 -4.76 2.33 -0.77
CA ILE A 113 -3.92 1.79 -1.84
C ILE A 113 -4.40 0.39 -2.16
N CYS A 114 -4.54 0.07 -3.44
CA CYS A 114 -4.76 -1.31 -3.88
C CYS A 114 -3.55 -1.84 -4.64
N THR A 115 -3.18 -3.09 -4.37
CA THR A 115 -2.04 -3.73 -5.00
C THR A 115 -2.48 -4.59 -6.18
N ILE A 116 -1.79 -4.44 -7.30
CA ILE A 116 -1.88 -5.32 -8.47
C ILE A 116 -0.56 -6.06 -8.61
N ASP A 117 -0.60 -7.38 -8.53
CA ASP A 117 0.55 -8.23 -8.81
C ASP A 117 0.54 -8.58 -10.30
N LEU A 118 1.45 -7.98 -11.05
CA LEU A 118 1.52 -8.15 -12.50
C LEU A 118 1.90 -9.58 -12.92
N SER A 119 2.47 -10.37 -12.01
CA SER A 119 2.78 -11.78 -12.27
C SER A 119 1.57 -12.71 -12.11
N GLU A 120 0.53 -12.26 -11.42
CA GLU A 120 -0.68 -13.03 -11.11
C GLU A 120 -1.94 -12.50 -11.82
N CYS A 121 -1.89 -11.28 -12.36
CA CYS A 121 -3.04 -10.59 -12.94
C CYS A 121 -3.02 -10.69 -14.48
N GLU A 122 -4.03 -11.33 -15.06
CA GLU A 122 -4.13 -11.49 -16.52
C GLU A 122 -4.50 -10.18 -17.25
N ASP A 123 -5.32 -9.32 -16.61
CA ASP A 123 -5.76 -8.01 -17.15
C ASP A 123 -5.50 -6.89 -16.15
N PRO A 124 -4.25 -6.46 -15.97
CA PRO A 124 -3.90 -5.43 -15.00
C PRO A 124 -4.50 -4.06 -15.31
N VAL A 125 -4.67 -3.70 -16.59
CA VAL A 125 -5.26 -2.42 -17.00
C VAL A 125 -6.75 -2.37 -16.67
N GLY A 126 -7.50 -3.40 -17.04
CA GLY A 126 -8.92 -3.49 -16.70
C GLY A 126 -9.14 -3.59 -15.19
N TYR A 127 -8.29 -4.32 -14.47
CA TYR A 127 -8.37 -4.40 -13.02
C TYR A 127 -8.06 -3.07 -12.34
N ALA A 128 -7.07 -2.31 -12.83
CA ALA A 128 -6.78 -0.96 -12.35
C ALA A 128 -7.99 -0.02 -12.50
N GLY A 129 -8.67 -0.09 -13.66
CA GLY A 129 -9.93 0.65 -13.88
C GLY A 129 -11.00 0.32 -12.85
N ARG A 130 -11.24 -0.97 -12.59
CA ARG A 130 -12.19 -1.42 -11.58
C ARG A 130 -11.83 -0.96 -10.16
N LEU A 131 -10.56 -1.03 -9.77
CA LEU A 131 -10.10 -0.56 -8.46
C LEU A 131 -10.31 0.95 -8.29
N ARG A 132 -10.09 1.74 -9.35
CA ARG A 132 -10.37 3.18 -9.35
C ARG A 132 -11.87 3.44 -9.15
N GLU A 133 -12.75 2.73 -9.86
CA GLU A 133 -14.21 2.86 -9.71
C GLU A 133 -14.67 2.49 -8.30
N LEU A 134 -14.01 1.54 -7.65
CA LEU A 134 -14.27 1.16 -6.25
C LEU A 134 -13.78 2.21 -5.24
N GLY A 135 -12.98 3.17 -5.65
CA GLY A 135 -12.52 4.27 -4.80
C GLY A 135 -11.06 4.15 -4.33
N ALA A 136 -10.25 3.27 -4.90
CA ALA A 136 -8.82 3.26 -4.62
C ALA A 136 -8.16 4.58 -5.06
N GLY A 137 -7.46 5.25 -4.14
CA GLY A 137 -6.79 6.51 -4.43
C GLY A 137 -5.42 6.33 -5.08
N GLU A 138 -4.75 5.24 -4.77
CA GLU A 138 -3.44 4.89 -5.34
C GLU A 138 -3.37 3.40 -5.70
N LEU A 139 -2.52 3.07 -6.65
CA LEU A 139 -2.22 1.69 -7.03
C LEU A 139 -0.75 1.37 -6.78
N LEU A 140 -0.50 0.22 -6.19
CA LEU A 140 0.83 -0.37 -6.03
C LEU A 140 0.96 -1.53 -7.01
N LEU A 141 1.89 -1.42 -7.97
CA LEU A 141 2.16 -2.48 -8.92
C LEU A 141 3.36 -3.30 -8.43
N LEU A 142 3.15 -4.59 -8.21
CA LEU A 142 4.20 -5.53 -7.81
C LEU A 142 4.61 -6.39 -9.00
N HIS A 143 5.91 -6.65 -9.08
CA HIS A 143 6.46 -7.61 -10.03
C HIS A 143 7.77 -8.20 -9.54
N ASN A 144 8.00 -9.47 -9.84
CA ASN A 144 9.23 -10.17 -9.42
C ASN A 144 10.43 -9.93 -10.35
N ASN A 145 10.17 -9.56 -11.62
CA ASN A 145 11.19 -9.31 -12.62
C ASN A 145 10.89 -8.04 -13.41
N MET A 146 11.86 -7.15 -13.55
CA MET A 146 11.76 -5.97 -14.41
C MET A 146 11.88 -6.40 -15.87
N VAL A 147 10.77 -6.38 -16.62
CA VAL A 147 10.75 -6.57 -18.07
C VAL A 147 10.14 -5.33 -18.75
N PRO A 148 10.65 -4.95 -19.94
CA PRO A 148 10.22 -3.72 -20.63
C PRO A 148 8.71 -3.61 -20.85
N GLU A 149 8.03 -4.73 -21.07
CA GLU A 149 6.59 -4.81 -21.31
C GLU A 149 5.75 -4.24 -20.17
N TYR A 150 6.26 -4.28 -18.93
CA TYR A 150 5.55 -3.69 -17.80
C TYR A 150 5.51 -2.17 -17.81
N MET A 151 6.45 -1.52 -18.47
CA MET A 151 6.42 -0.08 -18.63
C MET A 151 5.25 0.37 -19.51
N ASP A 152 4.85 -0.45 -20.49
CA ASP A 152 3.68 -0.18 -21.34
C ASP A 152 2.38 -0.38 -20.54
N ILE A 153 2.32 -1.40 -19.70
CA ILE A 153 1.20 -1.59 -18.76
C ILE A 153 1.07 -0.39 -17.81
N VAL A 154 2.18 0.07 -17.22
CA VAL A 154 2.19 1.24 -16.33
C VAL A 154 1.68 2.49 -17.05
N ARG A 155 2.09 2.71 -18.31
CA ARG A 155 1.61 3.84 -19.11
C ARG A 155 0.09 3.75 -19.35
N SER A 156 -0.40 2.56 -19.76
CA SER A 156 -1.83 2.33 -20.03
C SER A 156 -2.71 2.48 -18.78
N ILE A 157 -2.19 2.18 -17.59
CA ILE A 157 -2.92 2.39 -16.32
C ILE A 157 -3.01 3.89 -15.98
N ARG A 158 -2.01 4.69 -16.38
CA ARG A 158 -1.96 6.14 -16.09
C ARG A 158 -2.86 6.97 -17.00
N GLU A 159 -3.22 6.47 -18.18
CA GLU A 159 -4.17 7.08 -19.12
C GLU A 159 -5.63 6.89 -18.67
#